data_4297afcfc8f45112de6b1475e8ea652d
#
_entry.id   4297afcfc8f45112de6b1475e8ea652d
#
_cell.length_a   1.000
_cell.length_b   1.000
_cell.length_c   1.000
_cell.angle_alpha   90.00
_cell.angle_beta   90.00
_cell.angle_gamma   90.00
#
_symmetry.space_group_name_H-M   'P 1'
#
loop_
_entity.id
_entity.type
_entity.pdbx_description
1 polymer ?
#
loop_
_entity_poly.entity_id
_entity_poly.type
_entity_poly.pdbx_seq_one_letter_code
_entity_poly.pdbx_strand_id
1 'polypeptide(L)'
;METQYFKDYSPALGREMECKVYGHAGRPMLFIPCQDGRFFDFEDFHMAGTLAPWIESGQIMVISIDTIDQETWSDTNGDPYWRIRRYEQWIRYIVEEVVPKIQYIAKERNGWDSLPGVIAFGCSLGATHAVNLYLRFPYLFDGCLALSGIYTAKYGFGDYMDEVVYQNSPVDYMANFPTDHPYMDLYRSRKAVICCGQGAWEQPDTTRQLKQIFERKGIPVWVDLWGYDVKHDWDWWYQQAVYYMPYILG
;
A
#
# COMPACT_ATOMS: atom_id res chain seq x y z
N MET A 1 19.62 8.94 9.99
CA MET A 1 18.88 7.80 9.36
C MET A 1 19.76 7.11 8.34
N GLU A 2 19.96 5.79 8.47
CA GLU A 2 20.68 4.98 7.48
C GLU A 2 19.82 4.81 6.23
N THR A 3 20.44 4.85 5.04
CA THR A 3 19.75 4.64 3.78
C THR A 3 20.56 3.77 2.83
N GLN A 4 19.87 2.98 1.99
CA GLN A 4 20.51 2.16 0.96
C GLN A 4 19.69 2.21 -0.33
N TYR A 5 20.30 2.66 -1.40
CA TYR A 5 19.70 2.73 -2.74
C TYR A 5 19.99 1.46 -3.54
N PHE A 6 18.98 1.04 -4.31
CA PHE A 6 19.07 -0.08 -5.24
C PHE A 6 18.53 0.32 -6.61
N LYS A 7 19.18 -0.19 -7.63
CA LYS A 7 18.73 -0.16 -9.02
C LYS A 7 18.96 -1.53 -9.61
N ASP A 8 17.89 -2.29 -9.78
CA ASP A 8 17.95 -3.69 -10.18
C ASP A 8 17.09 -3.93 -11.42
N TYR A 9 17.53 -4.85 -12.27
CA TYR A 9 16.71 -5.30 -13.38
C TYR A 9 15.54 -6.14 -12.87
N SER A 10 14.31 -5.74 -13.25
CA SER A 10 13.09 -6.48 -12.96
C SER A 10 12.72 -7.40 -14.12
N PRO A 11 12.77 -8.73 -13.94
CA PRO A 11 12.24 -9.68 -14.90
C PRO A 11 10.74 -9.50 -15.18
N ALA A 12 9.95 -9.17 -14.16
CA ALA A 12 8.52 -8.97 -14.31
C ALA A 12 8.17 -7.77 -15.21
N LEU A 13 8.97 -6.70 -15.13
CA LEU A 13 8.74 -5.46 -15.90
C LEU A 13 9.63 -5.34 -17.14
N GLY A 14 10.68 -6.18 -17.27
CA GLY A 14 11.62 -6.16 -18.40
C GLY A 14 12.51 -4.91 -18.44
N ARG A 15 12.76 -4.28 -17.29
CA ARG A 15 13.56 -3.04 -17.17
C ARG A 15 14.19 -2.88 -15.80
N GLU A 16 15.10 -1.93 -15.68
CA GLU A 16 15.62 -1.52 -14.37
C GLU A 16 14.54 -0.78 -13.57
N MET A 17 14.45 -1.13 -12.29
CA MET A 17 13.59 -0.49 -11.30
C MET A 17 14.43 0.02 -10.13
N GLU A 18 13.98 1.12 -9.54
CA GLU A 18 14.70 1.80 -8.48
C GLU A 18 13.92 1.72 -7.17
N CYS A 19 14.64 1.55 -6.06
CA CYS A 19 14.07 1.63 -4.72
C CYS A 19 15.11 2.10 -3.71
N LYS A 20 14.63 2.58 -2.57
CA LYS A 20 15.49 3.03 -1.48
C LYS A 20 14.98 2.49 -0.15
N VAL A 21 15.88 1.93 0.65
CA VAL A 21 15.61 1.44 2.00
C VAL A 21 16.05 2.50 2.99
N TYR A 22 15.22 2.75 4.00
CA TYR A 22 15.45 3.66 5.12
C TYR A 22 15.39 2.90 6.43
N GLY A 23 16.39 3.09 7.28
CA GLY A 23 16.51 2.42 8.58
C GLY A 23 17.50 1.28 8.57
N HIS A 24 17.87 0.82 9.76
CA HIS A 24 18.89 -0.20 10.01
C HIS A 24 18.33 -1.51 10.55
N ALA A 25 17.11 -1.51 11.08
CA ALA A 25 16.42 -2.66 11.67
C ALA A 25 14.91 -2.42 11.76
N GLY A 26 14.15 -3.38 12.25
CA GLY A 26 12.73 -3.31 12.54
C GLY A 26 11.84 -4.01 11.52
N ARG A 27 10.52 -3.88 11.71
CA ARG A 27 9.53 -4.47 10.81
C ARG A 27 9.61 -3.84 9.42
N PRO A 28 9.64 -4.64 8.34
CA PRO A 28 9.65 -4.09 6.99
C PRO A 28 8.31 -3.44 6.64
N MET A 29 8.39 -2.24 6.08
CA MET A 29 7.25 -1.48 5.58
C MET A 29 7.51 -1.09 4.12
N LEU A 30 6.61 -1.48 3.22
CA LEU A 30 6.64 -1.08 1.82
C LEU A 30 5.85 0.22 1.66
N PHE A 31 6.55 1.31 1.36
CA PHE A 31 5.93 2.57 0.99
C PHE A 31 5.71 2.64 -0.52
N ILE A 32 4.46 2.89 -0.90
CA ILE A 32 4.04 3.09 -2.28
C ILE A 32 3.71 4.57 -2.45
N PRO A 33 4.39 5.30 -3.34
CA PRO A 33 4.18 6.73 -3.56
C PRO A 33 2.77 7.06 -4.03
N CYS A 34 2.44 8.36 -4.01
CA CYS A 34 1.24 8.88 -4.66
C CYS A 34 1.26 8.61 -6.16
N GLN A 35 0.17 8.98 -6.85
CA GLN A 35 0.03 8.82 -8.30
C GLN A 35 1.26 9.35 -9.04
N ASP A 36 1.78 8.54 -9.98
CA ASP A 36 2.96 8.82 -10.80
C ASP A 36 4.27 9.03 -10.02
N GLY A 37 4.26 8.70 -8.72
CA GLY A 37 5.37 8.95 -7.82
C GLY A 37 6.55 8.01 -7.98
N ARG A 38 7.68 8.44 -7.45
CA ARG A 38 8.97 7.77 -7.52
C ARG A 38 9.46 7.35 -6.13
N PHE A 39 10.42 6.44 -6.08
CA PHE A 39 11.02 5.92 -4.85
C PHE A 39 11.56 7.00 -3.90
N PHE A 40 11.95 8.15 -4.40
CA PHE A 40 12.48 9.25 -3.60
C PHE A 40 11.40 10.17 -3.00
N ASP A 41 10.14 10.04 -3.41
CA ASP A 41 9.03 10.86 -2.90
C ASP A 41 8.82 10.70 -1.38
N PHE A 42 9.14 9.52 -0.83
CA PHE A 42 9.13 9.28 0.61
C PHE A 42 10.01 10.26 1.39
N GLU A 43 11.13 10.66 0.80
CA GLU A 43 12.07 11.63 1.35
C GLU A 43 11.71 13.06 0.94
N ASP A 44 11.48 13.29 -0.35
CA ASP A 44 11.23 14.62 -0.92
C ASP A 44 9.96 15.28 -0.35
N PHE A 45 8.92 14.48 -0.10
CA PHE A 45 7.70 14.92 0.60
C PHE A 45 7.78 14.67 2.12
N HIS A 46 8.95 14.63 2.73
CA HIS A 46 9.19 14.64 4.19
C HIS A 46 8.56 13.50 5.00
N MET A 47 7.99 12.46 4.39
CA MET A 47 7.44 11.32 5.14
C MET A 47 8.54 10.55 5.88
N ALA A 48 9.74 10.47 5.31
CA ALA A 48 10.91 9.90 5.97
C ALA A 48 11.25 10.64 7.29
N GLY A 49 11.18 11.96 7.28
CA GLY A 49 11.35 12.80 8.47
C GLY A 49 10.22 12.62 9.49
N THR A 50 8.98 12.51 9.01
CA THR A 50 7.79 12.27 9.85
C THR A 50 7.89 10.92 10.59
N LEU A 51 8.38 9.88 9.95
CA LEU A 51 8.52 8.55 10.53
C LEU A 51 9.91 8.28 11.15
N ALA A 52 10.81 9.30 11.16
CA ALA A 52 12.15 9.18 11.72
C ALA A 52 12.19 8.57 13.13
N PRO A 53 11.29 8.92 14.08
CA PRO A 53 11.34 8.32 15.41
C PRO A 53 11.27 6.79 15.41
N TRP A 54 10.46 6.18 14.54
CA TRP A 54 10.33 4.73 14.44
C TRP A 54 11.44 4.09 13.60
N ILE A 55 11.91 4.80 12.57
CA ILE A 55 12.98 4.32 11.69
C ILE A 55 14.34 4.34 12.44
N GLU A 56 14.65 5.45 13.12
CA GLU A 56 15.92 5.61 13.82
C GLU A 56 16.01 4.78 15.11
N SER A 57 14.86 4.51 15.74
CA SER A 57 14.81 3.58 16.86
C SER A 57 14.85 2.10 16.45
N GLY A 58 14.84 1.78 15.15
CA GLY A 58 14.87 0.40 14.67
C GLY A 58 13.55 -0.36 14.87
N GLN A 59 12.42 0.32 15.01
CA GLN A 59 11.10 -0.30 15.07
C GLN A 59 10.57 -0.67 13.70
N ILE A 60 10.86 0.16 12.67
CA ILE A 60 10.52 -0.09 11.27
C ILE A 60 11.71 0.13 10.35
N MET A 61 11.69 -0.56 9.24
CA MET A 61 12.56 -0.35 8.10
C MET A 61 11.70 -0.18 6.85
N VAL A 62 11.79 0.98 6.20
CA VAL A 62 10.93 1.32 5.06
C VAL A 62 11.67 1.06 3.76
N ILE A 63 11.02 0.39 2.79
CA ILE A 63 11.42 0.38 1.40
C ILE A 63 10.43 1.22 0.58
N SER A 64 10.93 2.25 -0.10
CA SER A 64 10.16 3.06 -1.04
C SER A 64 10.52 2.68 -2.48
N ILE A 65 9.52 2.54 -3.34
CA ILE A 65 9.62 2.00 -4.70
C ILE A 65 9.07 2.96 -5.75
N ASP A 66 9.44 2.73 -7.01
CA ASP A 66 8.79 3.40 -8.14
C ASP A 66 7.41 2.85 -8.42
N THR A 67 6.47 3.72 -8.79
CA THR A 67 5.23 3.32 -9.46
C THR A 67 5.42 3.22 -10.98
N ILE A 68 4.42 2.67 -11.66
CA ILE A 68 4.31 2.69 -13.13
C ILE A 68 2.93 3.24 -13.54
N ASP A 69 2.37 4.12 -12.74
CA ASP A 69 1.01 4.61 -12.94
C ASP A 69 0.82 5.28 -14.31
N GLN A 70 1.86 5.97 -14.81
CA GLN A 70 1.86 6.58 -16.15
C GLN A 70 1.66 5.57 -17.29
N GLU A 71 1.92 4.28 -17.06
CA GLU A 71 1.66 3.21 -18.02
C GLU A 71 0.36 2.45 -17.71
N THR A 72 -0.29 2.77 -16.59
CA THR A 72 -1.40 1.97 -16.04
C THR A 72 -2.58 2.84 -15.59
N TRP A 73 -2.61 3.23 -14.32
CA TRP A 73 -3.75 3.95 -13.72
C TRP A 73 -3.93 5.37 -14.27
N SER A 74 -2.83 6.06 -14.61
CA SER A 74 -2.85 7.45 -15.09
C SER A 74 -2.96 7.57 -16.62
N ASP A 75 -2.68 6.51 -17.38
CA ASP A 75 -2.79 6.51 -18.83
C ASP A 75 -4.26 6.41 -19.28
N THR A 76 -5.00 7.49 -19.17
CA THR A 76 -6.41 7.51 -19.53
C THR A 76 -6.68 7.38 -21.04
N ASN A 77 -5.66 7.49 -21.90
CA ASN A 77 -5.74 7.34 -23.35
C ASN A 77 -5.38 5.94 -23.84
N GLY A 78 -4.68 5.14 -23.02
CA GLY A 78 -4.30 3.77 -23.35
C GLY A 78 -5.48 2.80 -23.30
N ASP A 79 -5.36 1.70 -24.03
CA ASP A 79 -6.34 0.61 -23.99
C ASP A 79 -6.39 -0.02 -22.59
N PRO A 80 -7.53 0.02 -21.89
CA PRO A 80 -7.66 -0.48 -20.52
C PRO A 80 -7.30 -1.96 -20.37
N TYR A 81 -7.51 -2.77 -21.40
CA TYR A 81 -7.12 -4.17 -21.43
C TYR A 81 -5.61 -4.36 -21.22
N TRP A 82 -4.78 -3.60 -21.93
CA TRP A 82 -3.32 -3.68 -21.81
C TRP A 82 -2.80 -2.99 -20.55
N ARG A 83 -3.40 -1.88 -20.17
CA ARG A 83 -3.02 -1.11 -18.96
C ARG A 83 -3.16 -1.93 -17.69
N ILE A 84 -4.27 -2.66 -17.52
CA ILE A 84 -4.46 -3.48 -16.33
C ILE A 84 -3.51 -4.70 -16.29
N ARG A 85 -3.18 -5.27 -17.43
CA ARG A 85 -2.19 -6.37 -17.52
C ARG A 85 -0.79 -5.88 -17.27
N ARG A 86 -0.46 -4.67 -17.66
CA ARG A 86 0.79 -4.01 -17.31
C ARG A 86 0.87 -3.76 -15.79
N TYR A 87 -0.25 -3.36 -15.18
CA TYR A 87 -0.35 -3.23 -13.73
C TYR A 87 -0.13 -4.57 -13.02
N GLU A 88 -0.65 -5.69 -13.52
CA GLU A 88 -0.37 -7.02 -12.97
C GLU A 88 1.13 -7.40 -13.05
N GLN A 89 1.85 -6.94 -14.06
CA GLN A 89 3.31 -7.12 -14.09
C GLN A 89 4.00 -6.33 -12.97
N TRP A 90 3.51 -5.14 -12.64
CA TRP A 90 4.02 -4.37 -11.49
C TRP A 90 3.63 -5.00 -10.15
N ILE A 91 2.45 -5.56 -10.02
CA ILE A 91 2.09 -6.37 -8.85
C ILE A 91 3.05 -7.57 -8.70
N ARG A 92 3.37 -8.25 -9.79
CA ARG A 92 4.36 -9.35 -9.77
C ARG A 92 5.75 -8.85 -9.36
N TYR A 93 6.20 -7.73 -9.88
CA TYR A 93 7.45 -7.09 -9.45
C TYR A 93 7.47 -6.87 -7.92
N ILE A 94 6.39 -6.35 -7.36
CA ILE A 94 6.33 -6.15 -5.91
C ILE A 94 6.38 -7.50 -5.16
N VAL A 95 5.54 -8.44 -5.54
CA VAL A 95 5.34 -9.70 -4.81
C VAL A 95 6.53 -10.65 -4.97
N GLU A 96 7.11 -10.73 -6.16
CA GLU A 96 8.15 -11.71 -6.50
C GLU A 96 9.57 -11.16 -6.33
N GLU A 97 9.76 -9.82 -6.32
CA GLU A 97 11.09 -9.21 -6.30
C GLU A 97 11.30 -8.27 -5.10
N VAL A 98 10.39 -7.29 -4.88
CA VAL A 98 10.53 -6.29 -3.80
C VAL A 98 10.29 -6.89 -2.42
N VAL A 99 9.18 -7.61 -2.24
CA VAL A 99 8.83 -8.21 -0.94
C VAL A 99 9.90 -9.19 -0.47
N PRO A 100 10.36 -10.17 -1.27
CA PRO A 100 11.46 -11.05 -0.85
C PRO A 100 12.74 -10.27 -0.50
N LYS A 101 13.08 -9.21 -1.24
CA LYS A 101 14.25 -8.37 -0.96
C LYS A 101 14.15 -7.74 0.42
N ILE A 102 13.06 -7.02 0.71
CA ILE A 102 12.93 -6.32 2.00
C ILE A 102 12.80 -7.30 3.17
N GLN A 103 12.13 -8.43 2.98
CA GLN A 103 12.04 -9.48 3.99
C GLN A 103 13.43 -10.06 4.31
N TYR A 104 14.23 -10.32 3.29
CA TYR A 104 15.59 -10.83 3.49
C TYR A 104 16.48 -9.80 4.20
N ILE A 105 16.46 -8.53 3.76
CA ILE A 105 17.22 -7.45 4.39
C ILE A 105 16.79 -7.29 5.86
N ALA A 106 15.49 -7.31 6.14
CA ALA A 106 14.97 -7.20 7.50
C ALA A 106 15.38 -8.38 8.36
N LYS A 107 15.26 -9.61 7.85
CA LYS A 107 15.68 -10.81 8.54
C LYS A 107 17.16 -10.73 8.95
N GLU A 108 18.05 -10.42 7.99
CA GLU A 108 19.49 -10.34 8.24
C GLU A 108 19.86 -9.24 9.26
N ARG A 109 19.28 -8.04 9.11
CA ARG A 109 19.57 -6.89 9.98
C ARG A 109 19.05 -7.05 11.40
N ASN A 110 17.96 -7.79 11.60
CA ASN A 110 17.39 -8.07 12.91
C ASN A 110 17.87 -9.40 13.52
N GLY A 111 18.57 -10.25 12.77
CA GLY A 111 18.97 -11.59 13.23
C GLY A 111 17.78 -12.52 13.44
N TRP A 112 16.70 -12.40 12.67
CA TRP A 112 15.52 -13.25 12.80
C TRP A 112 15.70 -14.61 12.13
N ASP A 113 15.10 -15.65 12.70
CA ASP A 113 15.15 -17.01 12.13
C ASP A 113 14.26 -17.18 10.91
N SER A 114 13.15 -16.42 10.82
CA SER A 114 12.16 -16.49 9.74
C SER A 114 11.97 -15.16 9.02
N LEU A 115 11.42 -15.22 7.80
CA LEU A 115 11.04 -14.02 7.07
C LEU A 115 9.83 -13.34 7.73
N PRO A 116 9.90 -12.02 7.98
CA PRO A 116 8.77 -11.27 8.54
C PRO A 116 7.68 -11.04 7.50
N GLY A 117 6.46 -10.76 7.96
CA GLY A 117 5.44 -10.11 7.12
C GLY A 117 5.81 -8.65 6.85
N VAL A 118 5.22 -8.07 5.82
CA VAL A 118 5.47 -6.69 5.38
C VAL A 118 4.23 -5.83 5.65
N ILE A 119 4.43 -4.62 6.14
CA ILE A 119 3.35 -3.62 6.26
C ILE A 119 3.26 -2.88 4.92
N ALA A 120 2.09 -2.93 4.26
CA ALA A 120 1.82 -2.10 3.08
C ALA A 120 1.43 -0.69 3.53
N PHE A 121 2.10 0.34 3.00
CA PHE A 121 1.84 1.74 3.33
C PHE A 121 1.77 2.59 2.08
N GLY A 122 0.80 3.50 2.00
CA GLY A 122 0.71 4.46 0.91
C GLY A 122 -0.27 5.58 1.19
N CYS A 123 -0.13 6.67 0.43
CA CYS A 123 -1.02 7.83 0.42
C CYS A 123 -1.63 7.99 -0.97
N SER A 124 -2.85 8.52 -1.06
CA SER A 124 -3.53 8.75 -2.36
C SER A 124 -3.63 7.45 -3.18
N LEU A 125 -3.21 7.43 -4.45
CA LEU A 125 -3.20 6.21 -5.27
C LEU A 125 -2.30 5.12 -4.69
N GLY A 126 -1.21 5.49 -4.00
CA GLY A 126 -0.38 4.55 -3.25
C GLY A 126 -1.15 3.80 -2.16
N ALA A 127 -2.14 4.45 -1.52
CA ALA A 127 -3.02 3.79 -0.55
C ALA A 127 -3.97 2.79 -1.23
N THR A 128 -4.43 3.09 -2.44
CA THR A 128 -5.20 2.15 -3.27
C THR A 128 -4.41 0.88 -3.53
N HIS A 129 -3.15 1.04 -3.94
CA HIS A 129 -2.24 -0.09 -4.18
C HIS A 129 -1.93 -0.86 -2.89
N ALA A 130 -1.69 -0.16 -1.77
CA ALA A 130 -1.39 -0.79 -0.48
C ALA A 130 -2.55 -1.68 0.00
N VAL A 131 -3.79 -1.20 -0.08
CA VAL A 131 -4.98 -1.99 0.27
C VAL A 131 -5.16 -3.17 -0.67
N ASN A 132 -4.95 -2.98 -1.97
CA ASN A 132 -5.07 -4.07 -2.94
C ASN A 132 -4.03 -5.18 -2.67
N LEU A 133 -2.79 -4.82 -2.38
CA LEU A 133 -1.74 -5.78 -2.01
C LEU A 133 -2.06 -6.51 -0.71
N TYR A 134 -2.47 -5.80 0.34
CA TYR A 134 -2.83 -6.37 1.63
C TYR A 134 -3.98 -7.38 1.51
N LEU A 135 -5.01 -7.06 0.74
CA LEU A 135 -6.17 -7.93 0.59
C LEU A 135 -5.91 -9.12 -0.37
N ARG A 136 -5.12 -8.95 -1.41
CA ARG A 136 -4.80 -10.02 -2.36
C ARG A 136 -3.72 -10.99 -1.83
N PHE A 137 -2.76 -10.49 -1.06
CA PHE A 137 -1.60 -11.25 -0.60
C PHE A 137 -1.41 -11.20 0.93
N PRO A 138 -2.45 -11.55 1.73
CA PRO A 138 -2.38 -11.43 3.18
C PRO A 138 -1.34 -12.36 3.83
N TYR A 139 -0.82 -13.34 3.11
CA TYR A 139 0.28 -14.18 3.55
C TYR A 139 1.66 -13.50 3.44
N LEU A 140 1.78 -12.42 2.67
CA LEU A 140 2.98 -11.59 2.57
C LEU A 140 2.84 -10.29 3.38
N PHE A 141 1.65 -9.69 3.33
CA PHE A 141 1.37 -8.43 4.00
C PHE A 141 0.59 -8.67 5.29
N ASP A 142 1.25 -8.44 6.43
CA ASP A 142 0.69 -8.66 7.76
C ASP A 142 0.21 -7.37 8.44
N GLY A 143 0.23 -6.26 7.74
CA GLY A 143 -0.29 -4.96 8.14
C GLY A 143 -0.57 -4.06 6.93
N CYS A 144 -1.42 -3.05 7.14
CA CYS A 144 -1.70 -2.04 6.14
C CYS A 144 -1.95 -0.67 6.79
N LEU A 145 -1.34 0.37 6.23
CA LEU A 145 -1.64 1.76 6.55
C LEU A 145 -1.94 2.49 5.24
N ALA A 146 -3.20 2.82 5.01
CA ALA A 146 -3.67 3.42 3.76
C ALA A 146 -4.36 4.76 4.01
N LEU A 147 -3.80 5.83 3.48
CA LEU A 147 -4.25 7.20 3.71
C LEU A 147 -4.82 7.80 2.42
N SER A 148 -6.12 8.12 2.43
CA SER A 148 -6.84 8.81 1.35
C SER A 148 -6.84 8.08 0.00
N GLY A 149 -7.01 6.76 -0.01
CA GLY A 149 -7.10 5.96 -1.23
C GLY A 149 -8.50 5.93 -1.85
N ILE A 150 -8.56 5.54 -3.13
CA ILE A 150 -9.80 5.26 -3.88
C ILE A 150 -9.82 3.77 -4.22
N TYR A 151 -10.75 3.01 -3.65
CA TYR A 151 -10.72 1.55 -3.65
C TYR A 151 -11.61 0.90 -4.71
N THR A 152 -11.85 1.61 -5.81
CA THR A 152 -12.52 1.10 -7.02
C THR A 152 -11.64 1.26 -8.24
N ALA A 153 -11.57 0.25 -9.10
CA ALA A 153 -10.84 0.32 -10.35
C ALA A 153 -11.48 1.29 -11.37
N LYS A 154 -12.72 1.71 -11.16
CA LYS A 154 -13.38 2.73 -12.00
C LYS A 154 -12.60 4.04 -12.08
N TYR A 155 -11.84 4.37 -11.04
CA TYR A 155 -10.99 5.56 -11.03
C TYR A 155 -9.99 5.60 -12.20
N GLY A 156 -9.31 4.47 -12.45
CA GLY A 156 -8.30 4.39 -13.52
C GLY A 156 -8.84 3.81 -14.84
N PHE A 157 -9.90 2.99 -14.79
CA PHE A 157 -10.36 2.17 -15.93
C PHE A 157 -11.78 2.50 -16.40
N GLY A 158 -12.44 3.48 -15.79
CA GLY A 158 -13.80 3.88 -16.15
C GLY A 158 -14.79 2.73 -16.04
N ASP A 159 -15.60 2.54 -17.07
CA ASP A 159 -16.60 1.46 -17.13
C ASP A 159 -16.04 0.13 -17.68
N TYR A 160 -14.75 0.09 -18.05
CA TYR A 160 -14.13 -1.16 -18.48
C TYR A 160 -13.94 -2.09 -17.28
N MET A 161 -14.49 -3.31 -17.38
CA MET A 161 -14.43 -4.30 -16.33
C MET A 161 -14.25 -5.70 -16.93
N ASP A 162 -13.07 -6.27 -16.78
CA ASP A 162 -12.81 -7.69 -17.01
C ASP A 162 -12.40 -8.36 -15.70
N GLU A 163 -12.08 -9.63 -15.72
CA GLU A 163 -11.66 -10.37 -14.55
C GLU A 163 -10.40 -9.76 -13.89
N VAL A 164 -9.47 -9.24 -14.70
CA VAL A 164 -8.22 -8.66 -14.21
C VAL A 164 -8.47 -7.30 -13.55
N VAL A 165 -9.36 -6.48 -14.10
CA VAL A 165 -9.79 -5.22 -13.46
C VAL A 165 -10.55 -5.52 -12.17
N TYR A 166 -11.47 -6.50 -12.21
CA TYR A 166 -12.27 -6.89 -11.04
C TYR A 166 -11.39 -7.28 -9.85
N GLN A 167 -10.38 -8.13 -10.06
CA GLN A 167 -9.48 -8.56 -8.98
C GLN A 167 -8.55 -7.44 -8.45
N ASN A 168 -8.55 -6.27 -9.10
CA ASN A 168 -7.82 -5.06 -8.68
C ASN A 168 -8.75 -3.94 -8.19
N SER A 169 -10.01 -4.26 -7.93
CA SER A 169 -11.02 -3.34 -7.42
C SER A 169 -11.52 -3.80 -6.05
N PRO A 170 -10.86 -3.38 -4.95
CA PRO A 170 -11.17 -3.86 -3.59
C PRO A 170 -12.64 -3.83 -3.21
N VAL A 171 -13.38 -2.78 -3.53
CA VAL A 171 -14.81 -2.69 -3.21
C VAL A 171 -15.64 -3.73 -3.96
N ASP A 172 -15.22 -4.09 -5.19
CA ASP A 172 -15.97 -5.04 -6.02
C ASP A 172 -15.71 -6.48 -5.59
N TYR A 173 -14.43 -6.92 -5.52
CA TYR A 173 -14.15 -8.31 -5.16
C TYR A 173 -14.40 -8.61 -3.68
N MET A 174 -14.12 -7.67 -2.77
CA MET A 174 -14.37 -7.90 -1.34
C MET A 174 -15.86 -7.96 -1.00
N ALA A 175 -16.73 -7.29 -1.74
CA ALA A 175 -18.18 -7.44 -1.58
C ALA A 175 -18.62 -8.90 -1.75
N ASN A 176 -18.03 -9.61 -2.71
CA ASN A 176 -18.34 -10.99 -3.06
C ASN A 176 -17.37 -12.02 -2.44
N PHE A 177 -16.37 -11.59 -1.68
CA PHE A 177 -15.35 -12.49 -1.13
C PHE A 177 -15.98 -13.49 -0.14
N PRO A 178 -15.72 -14.81 -0.25
CA PRO A 178 -16.31 -15.82 0.61
C PRO A 178 -15.91 -15.64 2.07
N THR A 179 -16.86 -15.76 2.99
CA THR A 179 -16.60 -15.61 4.45
C THR A 179 -15.94 -16.83 5.08
N ASP A 180 -15.92 -17.96 4.38
CA ASP A 180 -15.23 -19.21 4.73
C ASP A 180 -13.87 -19.38 4.04
N HIS A 181 -13.42 -18.37 3.28
CA HIS A 181 -12.10 -18.41 2.63
C HIS A 181 -10.97 -18.41 3.68
N PRO A 182 -9.89 -19.20 3.49
CA PRO A 182 -8.75 -19.26 4.44
C PRO A 182 -8.11 -17.89 4.76
N TYR A 183 -8.19 -16.92 3.85
CA TYR A 183 -7.68 -15.56 4.10
C TYR A 183 -8.46 -14.79 5.17
N MET A 184 -9.68 -15.20 5.49
CA MET A 184 -10.46 -14.53 6.53
C MET A 184 -9.77 -14.61 7.90
N ASP A 185 -9.11 -15.71 8.23
CA ASP A 185 -8.36 -15.85 9.48
C ASP A 185 -7.11 -14.95 9.49
N LEU A 186 -6.46 -14.79 8.32
CA LEU A 186 -5.35 -13.85 8.19
C LEU A 186 -5.83 -12.41 8.38
N TYR A 187 -6.91 -11.99 7.73
CA TYR A 187 -7.46 -10.64 7.92
C TYR A 187 -7.87 -10.37 9.38
N ARG A 188 -8.44 -11.36 10.06
CA ARG A 188 -8.86 -11.23 11.47
C ARG A 188 -7.69 -11.13 12.45
N SER A 189 -6.53 -11.67 12.10
CA SER A 189 -5.32 -11.67 12.93
C SER A 189 -4.37 -10.49 12.65
N ARG A 190 -4.64 -9.68 11.63
CA ARG A 190 -3.75 -8.60 11.17
C ARG A 190 -4.27 -7.23 11.61
N LYS A 191 -3.35 -6.26 11.65
CA LYS A 191 -3.69 -4.85 11.91
C LYS A 191 -3.67 -4.07 10.62
N ALA A 192 -4.78 -3.44 10.30
CA ALA A 192 -4.89 -2.58 9.14
C ALA A 192 -5.67 -1.31 9.48
N VAL A 193 -5.23 -0.20 8.93
CA VAL A 193 -5.89 1.11 9.00
C VAL A 193 -6.13 1.60 7.58
N ILE A 194 -7.36 2.01 7.32
CA ILE A 194 -7.76 2.72 6.10
C ILE A 194 -8.39 4.04 6.54
N CYS A 195 -7.69 5.14 6.30
CA CYS A 195 -8.12 6.47 6.71
C CYS A 195 -8.40 7.36 5.49
N CYS A 196 -9.38 8.24 5.62
CA CYS A 196 -9.69 9.25 4.62
C CYS A 196 -10.23 10.51 5.30
N GLY A 197 -9.82 11.69 4.84
CA GLY A 197 -10.46 12.94 5.16
C GLY A 197 -11.82 13.09 4.49
N GLN A 198 -12.52 14.16 4.78
CA GLN A 198 -13.80 14.52 4.14
C GLN A 198 -13.81 15.95 3.58
N GLY A 199 -12.65 16.62 3.59
CA GLY A 199 -12.46 17.96 3.10
C GLY A 199 -12.12 18.04 1.63
N ALA A 200 -11.48 19.14 1.23
CA ALA A 200 -11.16 19.42 -0.16
C ALA A 200 -10.31 18.30 -0.79
N TRP A 201 -10.71 17.86 -1.99
CA TRP A 201 -10.07 16.84 -2.83
C TRP A 201 -10.09 15.42 -2.28
N GLU A 202 -10.69 15.18 -1.11
CA GLU A 202 -10.91 13.84 -0.59
C GLU A 202 -12.10 13.15 -1.25
N GLN A 203 -12.04 11.83 -1.39
CA GLN A 203 -13.10 11.00 -1.99
C GLN A 203 -13.45 9.82 -1.08
N PRO A 204 -14.15 10.05 0.04
CA PRO A 204 -14.34 9.05 1.10
C PRO A 204 -15.36 7.94 0.76
N ASP A 205 -16.04 7.98 -0.39
CA ASP A 205 -17.16 7.07 -0.69
C ASP A 205 -16.72 5.60 -0.76
N THR A 206 -15.60 5.31 -1.42
CA THR A 206 -15.09 3.94 -1.48
C THR A 206 -14.52 3.46 -0.15
N THR A 207 -14.01 4.38 0.68
CA THR A 207 -13.62 4.10 2.07
C THR A 207 -14.83 3.71 2.91
N ARG A 208 -15.97 4.43 2.77
CA ARG A 208 -17.24 4.07 3.42
C ARG A 208 -17.76 2.71 2.95
N GLN A 209 -17.65 2.43 1.65
CA GLN A 209 -18.05 1.12 1.09
C GLN A 209 -17.21 -0.02 1.68
N LEU A 210 -15.88 0.11 1.73
CA LEU A 210 -15.01 -0.89 2.36
C LEU A 210 -15.34 -1.07 3.84
N LYS A 211 -15.60 0.01 4.58
CA LYS A 211 -16.02 -0.07 5.98
C LYS A 211 -17.23 -0.98 6.14
N GLN A 212 -18.27 -0.74 5.36
CA GLN A 212 -19.49 -1.55 5.40
C GLN A 212 -19.25 -3.02 5.02
N ILE A 213 -18.35 -3.26 4.04
CA ILE A 213 -17.98 -4.61 3.61
C ILE A 213 -17.25 -5.34 4.75
N PHE A 214 -16.27 -4.72 5.37
CA PHE A 214 -15.50 -5.31 6.47
C PHE A 214 -16.36 -5.58 7.69
N GLU A 215 -17.23 -4.65 8.07
CA GLU A 215 -18.19 -4.83 9.16
C GLU A 215 -19.10 -6.04 8.92
N ARG A 216 -19.69 -6.16 7.72
CA ARG A 216 -20.56 -7.31 7.36
C ARG A 216 -19.82 -8.65 7.37
N LYS A 217 -18.52 -8.65 7.06
CA LYS A 217 -17.70 -9.86 6.99
C LYS A 217 -16.93 -10.17 8.28
N GLY A 218 -17.03 -9.31 9.30
CA GLY A 218 -16.29 -9.47 10.55
C GLY A 218 -14.77 -9.39 10.37
N ILE A 219 -14.30 -8.48 9.49
CA ILE A 219 -12.87 -8.19 9.29
C ILE A 219 -12.54 -6.94 10.11
N PRO A 220 -11.63 -7.01 11.10
CA PRO A 220 -11.37 -5.93 12.06
C PRO A 220 -10.38 -4.88 11.51
N VAL A 221 -10.64 -4.33 10.33
CA VAL A 221 -9.89 -3.19 9.80
C VAL A 221 -10.38 -1.92 10.49
N TRP A 222 -9.47 -1.11 11.01
CA TRP A 222 -9.81 0.22 11.50
C TRP A 222 -10.01 1.16 10.32
N VAL A 223 -11.27 1.33 9.91
CA VAL A 223 -11.64 2.31 8.89
C VAL A 223 -12.06 3.60 9.57
N ASP A 224 -11.29 4.66 9.36
CA ASP A 224 -11.46 5.96 10.02
C ASP A 224 -11.75 7.07 9.01
N LEU A 225 -12.72 7.93 9.34
CA LEU A 225 -13.08 9.11 8.54
C LEU A 225 -12.80 10.35 9.37
N TRP A 226 -11.81 11.13 8.98
CA TRP A 226 -11.45 12.39 9.63
C TRP A 226 -12.39 13.52 9.21
N GLY A 227 -12.28 14.66 9.85
CA GLY A 227 -13.18 15.79 9.69
C GLY A 227 -13.30 16.39 8.29
N TYR A 228 -14.25 17.30 8.11
CA TYR A 228 -14.48 17.99 6.84
C TYR A 228 -13.44 19.11 6.56
N ASP A 229 -12.60 19.41 7.52
CA ASP A 229 -11.43 20.28 7.41
C ASP A 229 -10.18 19.56 6.92
N VAL A 230 -10.19 18.22 6.93
CA VAL A 230 -9.08 17.36 6.52
C VAL A 230 -9.08 17.19 5.00
N LYS A 231 -8.04 17.75 4.37
CA LYS A 231 -7.85 17.81 2.92
C LYS A 231 -6.96 16.67 2.43
N HIS A 232 -7.02 16.40 1.13
CA HIS A 232 -6.15 15.46 0.43
C HIS A 232 -4.75 16.08 0.24
N ASP A 233 -3.93 16.06 1.32
CA ASP A 233 -2.65 16.76 1.34
C ASP A 233 -1.68 16.13 2.35
N TRP A 234 -0.38 16.32 2.12
CA TRP A 234 0.70 15.80 2.92
C TRP A 234 0.65 16.23 4.38
N ASP A 235 0.27 17.46 4.69
CA ASP A 235 0.15 17.98 6.06
C ASP A 235 -0.79 17.13 6.93
N TRP A 236 -1.84 16.57 6.33
CA TRP A 236 -2.76 15.66 7.01
C TRP A 236 -2.22 14.23 7.05
N TRP A 237 -1.59 13.77 5.97
CA TRP A 237 -1.00 12.42 5.95
C TRP A 237 0.15 12.26 6.95
N TYR A 238 0.93 13.31 7.24
CA TYR A 238 1.92 13.27 8.33
C TYR A 238 1.26 13.03 9.67
N GLN A 239 0.21 13.78 9.99
CA GLN A 239 -0.52 13.65 11.25
C GLN A 239 -1.16 12.27 11.37
N GLN A 240 -1.80 11.79 10.31
CA GLN A 240 -2.44 10.49 10.25
C GLN A 240 -1.39 9.36 10.40
N ALA A 241 -0.28 9.43 9.70
CA ALA A 241 0.78 8.44 9.81
C ALA A 241 1.29 8.33 11.25
N VAL A 242 1.63 9.45 11.88
CA VAL A 242 2.07 9.50 13.29
C VAL A 242 0.98 8.96 14.23
N TYR A 243 -0.27 9.29 14.00
CA TYR A 243 -1.39 8.86 14.84
C TYR A 243 -1.62 7.34 14.81
N TYR A 244 -1.48 6.70 13.64
CA TYR A 244 -1.76 5.27 13.47
C TYR A 244 -0.54 4.36 13.69
N MET A 245 0.69 4.86 13.63
CA MET A 245 1.89 4.04 13.80
C MET A 245 1.90 3.21 15.08
N PRO A 246 1.54 3.73 16.27
CA PRO A 246 1.49 2.92 17.48
C PRO A 246 0.51 1.74 17.40
N TYR A 247 -0.63 1.92 16.72
CA TYR A 247 -1.59 0.84 16.51
C TYR A 247 -1.06 -0.22 15.55
N ILE A 248 -0.45 0.19 14.45
CA ILE A 248 0.09 -0.73 13.42
C ILE A 248 1.24 -1.58 13.98
N LEU A 249 2.07 -1.02 14.87
CA LEU A 249 3.24 -1.70 15.39
C LEU A 249 2.97 -2.56 16.63
N GLY A 250 2.06 -2.17 17.46
CA GLY A 250 1.90 -2.80 18.73
C GLY A 250 0.62 -3.32 19.14
#